data_8a9ca3a3787ba23d8068d01a59cd9ec6
#
_entry.id   8a9ca3a3787ba23d8068d01a59cd9ec6
#
_cell.length_a   1.000
_cell.length_b   1.000
_cell.length_c   1.000
_cell.angle_alpha   90.00
_cell.angle_beta   90.00
_cell.angle_gamma   90.00
#
_symmetry.space_group_name_H-M   'P 1'
#
loop_
_entity.id
_entity.type
_entity.pdbx_description
1 polymer ?
#
loop_
_entity_poly.entity_id
_entity_poly.type
_entity_poly.pdbx_seq_one_letter_code
_entity_poly.pdbx_strand_id
1 'polypeptide(L)'
;MAYIRRLFSIFVTKYQCMDYLSIIKQPIIKELVEFVSLFNQSLTHEEGLLASALKHIRNRGGKRMRPMLILLIAKNFGDVTYVAQRAAVGLELLHTASLVHDDVVDESGERRGQASVNATYNNKVAVLVGDYILSTALLNVSLTKSESIVRDLANLGRTLSNGEILQLTNISNQEISEDVYYQVIKQKTAALFEACAVIGAKAGNATSEAVEAARLFGQNIGIIFQIRDDIFDYYDSKEIGKPTGNDMAEGKLTLPVIHALQSAGNQPMMELAMKVKEGTVSADEIAHLVAFTKENGGIEYAEKKMLEFHDAALSFVRQYVKCDAIRQSLIAYLDFVIQRKS
;
A
#
# COMPACT_ATOMS: atom_id res chain seq x y z
N MET A 1 -7.23 28.90 0.33
CA MET A 1 -8.32 28.01 0.82
C MET A 1 -9.38 27.74 -0.23
N ALA A 2 -10.13 28.74 -0.73
CA ALA A 2 -11.18 28.53 -1.76
C ALA A 2 -10.64 27.96 -3.10
N TYR A 3 -9.43 28.30 -3.52
CA TYR A 3 -8.81 27.83 -4.77
C TYR A 3 -8.44 26.34 -4.73
N ILE A 4 -7.94 25.85 -3.60
CA ILE A 4 -7.60 24.42 -3.41
C ILE A 4 -8.87 23.57 -3.34
N ARG A 5 -9.91 24.00 -2.60
CA ARG A 5 -11.24 23.36 -2.60
C ARG A 5 -11.87 23.34 -4.01
N ARG A 6 -11.66 24.40 -4.78
CA ARG A 6 -12.17 24.48 -6.15
C ARG A 6 -11.40 23.58 -7.12
N LEU A 7 -10.08 23.46 -6.97
CA LEU A 7 -9.26 22.49 -7.71
C LEU A 7 -9.63 21.05 -7.36
N PHE A 8 -9.78 20.74 -6.07
CA PHE A 8 -10.19 19.41 -5.60
C PHE A 8 -11.62 19.10 -6.06
N SER A 9 -12.56 20.04 -5.95
CA SER A 9 -13.94 19.93 -6.46
C SER A 9 -13.98 19.77 -7.98
N ILE A 10 -13.15 20.51 -8.74
CA ILE A 10 -13.06 20.40 -10.21
C ILE A 10 -12.40 19.05 -10.58
N PHE A 11 -11.39 18.60 -9.84
CA PHE A 11 -10.75 17.29 -10.00
C PHE A 11 -11.76 16.17 -9.72
N VAL A 12 -12.48 16.24 -8.60
CA VAL A 12 -13.51 15.25 -8.22
C VAL A 12 -14.70 15.26 -9.18
N THR A 13 -15.19 16.42 -9.60
CA THR A 13 -16.41 16.51 -10.46
C THR A 13 -16.13 16.11 -11.91
N LYS A 14 -14.93 16.34 -12.42
CA LYS A 14 -14.57 16.04 -13.83
C LYS A 14 -14.34 14.54 -14.09
N TYR A 15 -14.11 13.73 -13.03
CA TYR A 15 -13.66 12.34 -13.15
C TYR A 15 -14.60 11.31 -12.48
N GLN A 16 -15.80 11.70 -12.07
CA GLN A 16 -16.78 10.80 -11.39
C GLN A 16 -17.26 9.60 -12.24
N CYS A 17 -16.81 9.48 -13.50
CA CYS A 17 -17.22 8.41 -14.41
C CYS A 17 -16.06 7.71 -15.13
N MET A 18 -14.79 7.95 -14.73
CA MET A 18 -13.64 7.30 -15.38
C MET A 18 -13.37 5.91 -14.80
N ASP A 19 -13.41 4.89 -15.64
CA ASP A 19 -12.92 3.55 -15.27
C ASP A 19 -11.38 3.52 -15.32
N TYR A 20 -10.76 4.04 -14.26
CA TYR A 20 -9.30 4.05 -14.12
C TYR A 20 -8.68 2.67 -14.30
N LEU A 21 -9.32 1.62 -13.77
CA LEU A 21 -8.78 0.26 -13.85
C LEU A 21 -8.71 -0.24 -15.30
N SER A 22 -9.67 0.11 -16.14
CA SER A 22 -9.62 -0.21 -17.57
C SER A 22 -8.48 0.52 -18.27
N ILE A 23 -8.28 1.81 -17.99
CA ILE A 23 -7.17 2.59 -18.55
C ILE A 23 -5.82 2.01 -18.12
N ILE A 24 -5.66 1.69 -16.83
CA ILE A 24 -4.43 1.12 -16.27
C ILE A 24 -4.09 -0.22 -16.94
N LYS A 25 -5.08 -1.09 -17.16
CA LYS A 25 -4.90 -2.44 -17.70
C LYS A 25 -4.67 -2.45 -19.21
N GLN A 26 -5.19 -1.49 -19.92
CA GLN A 26 -5.25 -1.52 -21.38
C GLN A 26 -3.92 -1.87 -22.07
N PRO A 27 -2.77 -1.24 -21.77
CA PRO A 27 -1.53 -1.56 -22.44
C PRO A 27 -0.85 -2.87 -22.00
N ILE A 28 -1.32 -3.49 -20.91
CA ILE A 28 -0.71 -4.69 -20.30
C ILE A 28 -1.71 -5.85 -20.14
N ILE A 29 -2.81 -5.86 -20.89
CA ILE A 29 -3.89 -6.83 -20.66
C ILE A 29 -3.43 -8.27 -20.88
N LYS A 30 -2.58 -8.53 -21.88
CA LYS A 30 -2.04 -9.87 -22.17
C LYS A 30 -1.12 -10.35 -21.06
N GLU A 31 -0.21 -9.47 -20.67
CA GLU A 31 0.79 -9.73 -19.62
C GLU A 31 0.13 -9.91 -18.26
N LEU A 32 -0.96 -9.20 -18.01
CA LEU A 32 -1.73 -9.35 -16.77
C LEU A 32 -2.48 -10.70 -16.72
N VAL A 33 -3.01 -11.20 -17.85
CA VAL A 33 -3.62 -12.53 -17.94
C VAL A 33 -2.57 -13.62 -17.67
N GLU A 34 -1.38 -13.51 -18.26
CA GLU A 34 -0.27 -14.42 -18.01
C GLU A 34 0.16 -14.40 -16.53
N PHE A 35 0.33 -13.20 -15.96
CA PHE A 35 0.62 -13.03 -14.54
C PHE A 35 -0.41 -13.75 -13.65
N VAL A 36 -1.71 -13.57 -13.92
CA VAL A 36 -2.79 -14.20 -13.12
C VAL A 36 -2.69 -15.72 -13.20
N SER A 37 -2.39 -16.27 -14.39
CA SER A 37 -2.19 -17.71 -14.57
C SER A 37 -1.02 -18.23 -13.73
N LEU A 38 0.14 -17.57 -13.82
CA LEU A 38 1.35 -17.95 -13.09
C LEU A 38 1.17 -17.83 -11.57
N PHE A 39 0.54 -16.75 -11.12
CA PHE A 39 0.23 -16.52 -9.71
C PHE A 39 -0.69 -17.63 -9.16
N ASN A 40 -1.76 -17.95 -9.88
CA ASN A 40 -2.68 -19.00 -9.45
C ASN A 40 -2.02 -20.38 -9.43
N GLN A 41 -1.16 -20.70 -10.40
CA GLN A 41 -0.36 -21.94 -10.41
C GLN A 41 0.56 -22.02 -9.20
N SER A 42 1.18 -20.90 -8.82
CA SER A 42 2.08 -20.82 -7.66
C SER A 42 1.36 -21.04 -6.32
N LEU A 43 0.04 -20.84 -6.26
CA LEU A 43 -0.81 -21.08 -5.10
C LEU A 43 -1.64 -22.35 -5.23
N THR A 44 -1.12 -23.40 -5.88
CA THR A 44 -1.80 -24.68 -6.05
C THR A 44 -1.01 -25.79 -5.33
N HIS A 45 -1.72 -26.63 -4.61
CA HIS A 45 -1.22 -27.85 -3.98
C HIS A 45 -2.18 -29.02 -4.30
N GLU A 46 -1.69 -30.24 -4.28
CA GLU A 46 -2.47 -31.40 -4.72
C GLU A 46 -3.71 -31.61 -3.87
N GLU A 47 -3.55 -31.76 -2.56
CA GLU A 47 -4.67 -32.00 -1.64
C GLU A 47 -4.33 -31.63 -0.18
N GLY A 48 -5.32 -31.79 0.72
CA GLY A 48 -5.15 -31.61 2.15
C GLY A 48 -5.39 -30.17 2.63
N LEU A 49 -4.95 -29.92 3.87
CA LEU A 49 -5.18 -28.64 4.56
C LEU A 49 -4.50 -27.48 3.85
N LEU A 50 -3.27 -27.67 3.37
CA LEU A 50 -2.54 -26.64 2.63
C LEU A 50 -3.25 -26.26 1.34
N ALA A 51 -3.71 -27.25 0.54
CA ALA A 51 -4.47 -26.98 -0.67
C ALA A 51 -5.74 -26.16 -0.39
N SER A 52 -6.46 -26.49 0.70
CA SER A 52 -7.65 -25.76 1.12
C SER A 52 -7.36 -24.32 1.52
N ALA A 53 -6.30 -24.08 2.29
CA ALA A 53 -5.89 -22.76 2.71
C ALA A 53 -5.41 -21.89 1.54
N LEU A 54 -4.61 -22.44 0.61
CA LEU A 54 -4.17 -21.73 -0.60
C LEU A 54 -5.35 -21.40 -1.52
N LYS A 55 -6.33 -22.29 -1.66
CA LYS A 55 -7.57 -22.02 -2.39
C LYS A 55 -8.37 -20.89 -1.73
N HIS A 56 -8.47 -20.87 -0.42
CA HIS A 56 -9.12 -19.80 0.33
C HIS A 56 -8.47 -18.43 0.04
N ILE A 57 -7.13 -18.34 0.10
CA ILE A 57 -6.38 -17.13 -0.22
C ILE A 57 -6.58 -16.70 -1.69
N ARG A 58 -6.49 -17.65 -2.63
CA ARG A 58 -6.64 -17.37 -4.07
C ARG A 58 -8.02 -16.81 -4.42
N ASN A 59 -9.07 -17.28 -3.76
CA ASN A 59 -10.45 -16.85 -4.00
C ASN A 59 -10.75 -15.44 -3.51
N ARG A 60 -9.91 -14.85 -2.65
CA ARG A 60 -10.12 -13.49 -2.11
C ARG A 60 -10.06 -12.39 -3.16
N GLY A 61 -9.49 -12.68 -4.32
CA GLY A 61 -9.37 -11.70 -5.39
C GLY A 61 -8.52 -10.48 -5.00
N GLY A 62 -8.62 -9.42 -5.79
CA GLY A 62 -7.96 -8.15 -5.54
C GLY A 62 -7.78 -7.34 -6.82
N LYS A 63 -7.58 -6.03 -6.68
CA LYS A 63 -7.41 -5.11 -7.82
C LYS A 63 -6.10 -5.33 -8.58
N ARG A 64 -5.15 -6.11 -8.00
CA ARG A 64 -3.83 -6.43 -8.58
C ARG A 64 -3.00 -5.19 -8.94
N MET A 65 -3.11 -4.15 -8.14
CA MET A 65 -2.42 -2.87 -8.41
C MET A 65 -0.90 -3.03 -8.49
N ARG A 66 -0.29 -3.78 -7.57
CA ARG A 66 1.17 -3.97 -7.51
C ARG A 66 1.74 -4.68 -8.73
N PRO A 67 1.23 -5.85 -9.14
CA PRO A 67 1.68 -6.46 -10.41
C PRO A 67 1.43 -5.57 -11.62
N MET A 68 0.32 -4.82 -11.70
CA MET A 68 0.12 -3.86 -12.78
C MET A 68 1.21 -2.79 -12.83
N LEU A 69 1.65 -2.27 -11.67
CA LEU A 69 2.75 -1.31 -11.61
C LEU A 69 4.06 -1.91 -12.15
N ILE A 70 4.41 -3.13 -11.74
CA ILE A 70 5.61 -3.83 -12.24
C ILE A 70 5.56 -3.98 -13.76
N LEU A 71 4.44 -4.47 -14.28
CA LEU A 71 4.26 -4.72 -15.71
C LEU A 71 4.28 -3.43 -16.54
N LEU A 72 3.63 -2.36 -16.06
CA LEU A 72 3.65 -1.04 -16.71
C LEU A 72 5.05 -0.44 -16.77
N ILE A 73 5.78 -0.48 -15.65
CA ILE A 73 7.14 0.04 -15.59
C ILE A 73 8.08 -0.81 -16.45
N ALA A 74 7.97 -2.15 -16.43
CA ALA A 74 8.75 -3.01 -17.30
C ALA A 74 8.49 -2.70 -18.78
N LYS A 75 7.22 -2.58 -19.16
CA LYS A 75 6.81 -2.26 -20.53
C LYS A 75 7.22 -0.86 -21.00
N ASN A 76 7.42 0.08 -20.05
CA ASN A 76 7.94 1.40 -20.37
C ASN A 76 9.39 1.38 -20.86
N PHE A 77 10.21 0.49 -20.31
CA PHE A 77 11.63 0.42 -20.59
C PHE A 77 12.01 -0.67 -21.61
N GLY A 78 11.12 -1.64 -21.84
CA GLY A 78 11.33 -2.73 -22.78
C GLY A 78 10.11 -3.64 -22.89
N ASP A 79 10.34 -4.90 -23.27
CA ASP A 79 9.28 -5.90 -23.31
C ASP A 79 9.06 -6.51 -21.91
N VAL A 80 7.81 -6.89 -21.63
CA VAL A 80 7.51 -7.68 -20.44
C VAL A 80 7.96 -9.13 -20.67
N THR A 81 9.15 -9.44 -20.21
CA THR A 81 9.76 -10.75 -20.37
C THR A 81 9.34 -11.71 -19.29
N TYR A 82 9.74 -13.01 -19.42
CA TYR A 82 9.61 -14.02 -18.38
C TYR A 82 10.19 -13.55 -17.01
N VAL A 83 11.29 -12.79 -17.04
CA VAL A 83 11.90 -12.21 -15.82
C VAL A 83 10.90 -11.26 -15.13
N ALA A 84 10.27 -10.35 -15.87
CA ALA A 84 9.29 -9.43 -15.32
C ALA A 84 8.06 -10.16 -14.75
N GLN A 85 7.57 -11.19 -15.45
CA GLN A 85 6.45 -12.01 -14.99
C GLN A 85 6.77 -12.75 -13.68
N ARG A 86 7.91 -13.45 -13.61
CA ARG A 86 8.33 -14.17 -12.40
C ARG A 86 8.62 -13.26 -11.23
N ALA A 87 9.21 -12.11 -11.47
CA ALA A 87 9.45 -11.10 -10.45
C ALA A 87 8.14 -10.52 -9.90
N ALA A 88 7.16 -10.25 -10.77
CA ALA A 88 5.83 -9.77 -10.38
C ALA A 88 5.09 -10.82 -9.52
N VAL A 89 5.15 -12.11 -9.92
CA VAL A 89 4.56 -13.21 -9.15
C VAL A 89 5.23 -13.31 -7.78
N GLY A 90 6.57 -13.29 -7.72
CA GLY A 90 7.31 -13.39 -6.47
C GLY A 90 6.99 -12.24 -5.51
N LEU A 91 6.91 -10.99 -6.01
CA LEU A 91 6.55 -9.84 -5.17
C LEU A 91 5.11 -9.91 -4.66
N GLU A 92 4.15 -10.28 -5.50
CA GLU A 92 2.75 -10.41 -5.06
C GLU A 92 2.57 -11.58 -4.08
N LEU A 93 3.35 -12.67 -4.23
CA LEU A 93 3.38 -13.77 -3.25
C LEU A 93 3.98 -13.32 -1.91
N LEU A 94 5.11 -12.59 -1.91
CA LEU A 94 5.68 -12.02 -0.69
C LEU A 94 4.66 -11.13 0.02
N HIS A 95 4.00 -10.23 -0.73
CA HIS A 95 2.94 -9.40 -0.15
C HIS A 95 1.76 -10.23 0.38
N THR A 96 1.37 -11.31 -0.32
CA THR A 96 0.29 -12.20 0.15
C THR A 96 0.70 -12.91 1.44
N ALA A 97 1.95 -13.34 1.55
CA ALA A 97 2.50 -13.94 2.77
C ALA A 97 2.50 -12.95 3.94
N SER A 98 2.96 -11.70 3.71
CA SER A 98 2.95 -10.67 4.75
C SER A 98 1.53 -10.43 5.27
N LEU A 99 0.53 -10.32 4.39
CA LEU A 99 -0.86 -10.15 4.81
C LEU A 99 -1.39 -11.32 5.66
N VAL A 100 -0.95 -12.56 5.39
CA VAL A 100 -1.35 -13.72 6.21
C VAL A 100 -0.68 -13.68 7.58
N HIS A 101 0.58 -13.24 7.67
CA HIS A 101 1.29 -13.05 8.94
C HIS A 101 0.73 -11.87 9.73
N ASP A 102 0.43 -10.75 9.07
CA ASP A 102 -0.17 -9.56 9.67
C ASP A 102 -1.53 -9.89 10.30
N ASP A 103 -2.37 -10.71 9.63
CA ASP A 103 -3.66 -11.17 10.18
C ASP A 103 -3.48 -11.90 11.53
N VAL A 104 -2.34 -12.60 11.72
CA VAL A 104 -2.02 -13.27 13.00
C VAL A 104 -1.50 -12.27 14.03
N VAL A 105 -0.65 -11.34 13.64
CA VAL A 105 -0.05 -10.31 14.51
C VAL A 105 -1.13 -9.35 15.03
N ASP A 106 -2.04 -8.92 14.13
CA ASP A 106 -3.12 -7.98 14.43
C ASP A 106 -4.37 -8.70 15.01
N GLU A 107 -4.32 -10.02 15.19
CA GLU A 107 -5.47 -10.85 15.61
C GLU A 107 -6.73 -10.63 14.76
N SER A 108 -6.54 -10.30 13.48
CA SER A 108 -7.62 -9.96 12.57
C SER A 108 -8.48 -11.16 12.21
N GLY A 109 -9.79 -11.08 12.48
CA GLY A 109 -10.76 -12.14 12.13
C GLY A 109 -11.22 -12.11 10.68
N GLU A 110 -11.03 -10.98 9.98
CA GLU A 110 -11.55 -10.76 8.64
C GLU A 110 -10.56 -9.97 7.76
N ARG A 111 -10.51 -10.31 6.47
CA ARG A 111 -9.76 -9.56 5.45
C ARG A 111 -10.54 -9.50 4.14
N ARG A 112 -10.81 -8.29 3.65
CA ARG A 112 -11.55 -8.03 2.40
C ARG A 112 -12.94 -8.69 2.36
N GLY A 113 -13.68 -8.62 3.45
CA GLY A 113 -15.03 -9.18 3.55
C GLY A 113 -15.08 -10.71 3.65
N GLN A 114 -13.95 -11.38 3.95
CA GLN A 114 -13.88 -12.83 4.15
C GLN A 114 -13.07 -13.15 5.41
N ALA A 115 -13.41 -14.26 6.07
CA ALA A 115 -12.67 -14.72 7.23
C ALA A 115 -11.17 -14.84 6.91
N SER A 116 -10.30 -14.36 7.79
CA SER A 116 -8.83 -14.50 7.66
C SER A 116 -8.40 -15.98 7.74
N VAL A 117 -7.16 -16.30 7.40
CA VAL A 117 -6.66 -17.68 7.47
C VAL A 117 -6.60 -18.17 8.91
N ASN A 118 -6.15 -17.31 9.83
CA ASN A 118 -6.11 -17.62 11.26
C ASN A 118 -7.50 -17.82 11.86
N ALA A 119 -8.50 -17.05 11.44
CA ALA A 119 -9.89 -17.23 11.86
C ALA A 119 -10.52 -18.50 11.29
N THR A 120 -10.18 -18.88 10.05
CA THR A 120 -10.73 -20.07 9.40
C THR A 120 -10.09 -21.37 9.90
N TYR A 121 -8.78 -21.36 10.15
CA TYR A 121 -8.03 -22.56 10.52
C TYR A 121 -7.42 -22.50 11.93
N ASN A 122 -6.60 -21.55 12.24
CA ASN A 122 -5.96 -21.09 13.48
C ASN A 122 -4.62 -20.40 13.17
N ASN A 123 -4.01 -19.78 14.21
CA ASN A 123 -2.73 -19.06 14.07
C ASN A 123 -1.58 -19.96 13.60
N LYS A 124 -1.50 -21.22 14.07
CA LYS A 124 -0.41 -22.16 13.68
C LYS A 124 -0.46 -22.46 12.19
N VAL A 125 -1.63 -22.71 11.64
CA VAL A 125 -1.84 -22.98 10.22
C VAL A 125 -1.55 -21.71 9.41
N ALA A 126 -2.02 -20.54 9.87
CA ALA A 126 -1.78 -19.27 9.17
C ALA A 126 -0.28 -18.96 9.04
N VAL A 127 0.51 -19.09 10.13
CA VAL A 127 1.97 -18.91 10.09
C VAL A 127 2.62 -19.84 9.06
N LEU A 128 2.33 -21.15 9.12
CA LEU A 128 2.94 -22.13 8.19
C LEU A 128 2.52 -21.92 6.74
N VAL A 129 1.27 -21.48 6.49
CA VAL A 129 0.79 -21.13 5.14
C VAL A 129 1.50 -19.87 4.64
N GLY A 130 1.70 -18.86 5.50
CA GLY A 130 2.49 -17.67 5.18
C GLY A 130 3.93 -18.03 4.81
N ASP A 131 4.59 -18.91 5.57
CA ASP A 131 5.96 -19.38 5.28
C ASP A 131 6.03 -20.16 3.96
N TYR A 132 5.03 -20.99 3.67
CA TYR A 132 4.95 -21.70 2.39
C TYR A 132 4.84 -20.73 1.21
N ILE A 133 3.97 -19.70 1.32
CA ILE A 133 3.81 -18.69 0.28
C ILE A 133 5.08 -17.86 0.13
N LEU A 134 5.74 -17.47 1.24
CA LEU A 134 7.00 -16.74 1.21
C LEU A 134 8.11 -17.56 0.53
N SER A 135 8.21 -18.85 0.84
CA SER A 135 9.15 -19.76 0.18
C SER A 135 8.84 -19.90 -1.32
N THR A 136 7.56 -19.92 -1.68
CA THR A 136 7.12 -19.93 -3.08
C THR A 136 7.45 -18.62 -3.81
N ALA A 137 7.43 -17.49 -3.09
CA ALA A 137 7.90 -16.20 -3.62
C ALA A 137 9.39 -16.24 -3.95
N LEU A 138 10.21 -16.75 -3.03
CA LEU A 138 11.65 -16.91 -3.24
C LEU A 138 11.96 -17.84 -4.43
N LEU A 139 11.21 -18.94 -4.56
CA LEU A 139 11.34 -19.84 -5.70
C LEU A 139 11.04 -19.11 -7.03
N ASN A 140 9.96 -18.32 -7.10
CA ASN A 140 9.61 -17.58 -8.32
C ASN A 140 10.69 -16.56 -8.70
N VAL A 141 11.22 -15.78 -7.76
CA VAL A 141 12.28 -14.82 -8.10
C VAL A 141 13.62 -15.49 -8.41
N SER A 142 13.92 -16.64 -7.85
CA SER A 142 15.11 -17.42 -8.22
C SER A 142 15.11 -17.84 -9.70
N LEU A 143 13.92 -18.11 -10.25
CA LEU A 143 13.74 -18.45 -11.66
C LEU A 143 14.04 -17.27 -12.61
N THR A 144 14.11 -16.04 -12.11
CA THR A 144 14.56 -14.87 -12.90
C THR A 144 16.02 -14.94 -13.26
N LYS A 145 16.83 -15.73 -12.53
CA LYS A 145 18.30 -15.80 -12.61
C LYS A 145 18.98 -14.44 -12.46
N SER A 146 18.29 -13.47 -11.85
CA SER A 146 18.79 -12.12 -11.57
C SER A 146 19.07 -11.98 -10.08
N GLU A 147 20.34 -12.00 -9.70
CA GLU A 147 20.78 -11.78 -8.31
C GLU A 147 20.25 -10.46 -7.77
N SER A 148 20.22 -9.41 -8.60
CA SER A 148 19.76 -8.10 -8.17
C SER A 148 18.27 -8.09 -7.82
N ILE A 149 17.42 -8.80 -8.57
CA ILE A 149 15.98 -8.91 -8.29
C ILE A 149 15.74 -9.77 -7.01
N VAL A 150 16.48 -10.86 -6.86
CA VAL A 150 16.44 -11.68 -5.63
C VAL A 150 16.81 -10.84 -4.41
N ARG A 151 17.87 -10.04 -4.52
CA ARG A 151 18.34 -9.14 -3.46
C ARG A 151 17.29 -8.06 -3.12
N ASP A 152 16.65 -7.48 -4.13
CA ASP A 152 15.59 -6.47 -3.93
C ASP A 152 14.39 -7.07 -3.18
N LEU A 153 13.96 -8.28 -3.55
CA LEU A 153 12.85 -8.95 -2.85
C LEU A 153 13.21 -9.31 -1.40
N ALA A 154 14.43 -9.82 -1.17
CA ALA A 154 14.91 -10.13 0.18
C ALA A 154 15.00 -8.87 1.06
N ASN A 155 15.52 -7.77 0.51
CA ASN A 155 15.57 -6.48 1.20
C ASN A 155 14.17 -5.94 1.47
N LEU A 156 13.22 -6.08 0.54
CA LEU A 156 11.82 -5.71 0.76
C LEU A 156 11.25 -6.45 1.97
N GLY A 157 11.40 -7.77 2.06
CA GLY A 157 10.91 -8.54 3.21
C GLY A 157 11.48 -8.03 4.54
N ARG A 158 12.80 -7.76 4.59
CA ARG A 158 13.45 -7.16 5.77
C ARG A 158 12.89 -5.77 6.10
N THR A 159 12.66 -4.94 5.10
CA THR A 159 12.15 -3.57 5.28
C THR A 159 10.72 -3.58 5.81
N LEU A 160 9.85 -4.46 5.29
CA LEU A 160 8.47 -4.60 5.76
C LEU A 160 8.44 -5.05 7.23
N SER A 161 9.19 -6.08 7.59
CA SER A 161 9.29 -6.57 8.99
C SER A 161 9.84 -5.49 9.93
N ASN A 162 10.88 -4.75 9.49
CA ASN A 162 11.43 -3.66 10.28
C ASN A 162 10.44 -2.50 10.46
N GLY A 163 9.64 -2.20 9.42
CA GLY A 163 8.58 -1.20 9.48
C GLY A 163 7.48 -1.56 10.48
N GLU A 164 7.12 -2.86 10.55
CA GLU A 164 6.15 -3.36 11.53
C GLU A 164 6.68 -3.23 12.96
N ILE A 165 7.92 -3.65 13.20
CA ILE A 165 8.60 -3.51 14.50
C ILE A 165 8.70 -2.02 14.90
N LEU A 166 9.04 -1.15 13.95
CA LEU A 166 9.11 0.29 14.19
C LEU A 166 7.74 0.87 14.58
N GLN A 167 6.65 0.43 13.91
CA GLN A 167 5.29 0.85 14.26
C GLN A 167 4.93 0.41 15.69
N LEU A 168 5.18 -0.85 16.05
CA LEU A 168 4.94 -1.35 17.41
C LEU A 168 5.73 -0.58 18.46
N THR A 169 7.00 -0.28 18.18
CA THR A 169 7.86 0.54 19.05
C THR A 169 7.33 1.98 19.15
N ASN A 170 6.84 2.56 18.04
CA ASN A 170 6.30 3.91 18.04
C ASN A 170 4.98 4.03 18.82
N ILE A 171 4.13 3.00 18.83
CA ILE A 171 2.93 2.97 19.66
C ILE A 171 3.32 3.06 21.14
N SER A 172 4.37 2.35 21.57
CA SER A 172 4.81 2.30 22.97
C SER A 172 5.66 3.49 23.43
N ASN A 173 6.18 4.32 22.51
CA ASN A 173 6.93 5.53 22.89
C ASN A 173 6.02 6.74 22.98
N GLN A 174 6.45 7.80 23.72
CA GLN A 174 5.65 9.00 23.94
C GLN A 174 5.87 10.11 22.91
N GLU A 175 6.62 9.84 21.85
CA GLU A 175 6.90 10.82 20.80
C GLU A 175 5.75 10.93 19.81
N ILE A 176 5.30 12.15 19.50
CA ILE A 176 4.35 12.49 18.44
C ILE A 176 5.10 13.30 17.39
N SER A 177 5.57 12.63 16.33
CA SER A 177 6.47 13.18 15.34
C SER A 177 6.03 12.84 13.92
N GLU A 178 5.97 13.86 13.06
CA GLU A 178 5.71 13.68 11.63
C GLU A 178 6.86 12.90 10.95
N ASP A 179 8.10 13.11 11.37
CA ASP A 179 9.26 12.37 10.83
C ASP A 179 9.17 10.87 11.11
N VAL A 180 8.79 10.50 12.35
CA VAL A 180 8.58 9.11 12.73
C VAL A 180 7.42 8.51 11.95
N TYR A 181 6.32 9.24 11.78
CA TYR A 181 5.20 8.81 10.92
C TYR A 181 5.69 8.48 9.51
N TYR A 182 6.45 9.38 8.85
CA TYR A 182 6.99 9.11 7.52
C TYR A 182 7.96 7.93 7.48
N GLN A 183 8.77 7.73 8.52
CA GLN A 183 9.64 6.56 8.61
C GLN A 183 8.84 5.24 8.63
N VAL A 184 7.76 5.19 9.43
CA VAL A 184 6.89 4.02 9.53
C VAL A 184 6.23 3.74 8.18
N ILE A 185 5.54 4.72 7.58
CA ILE A 185 4.80 4.48 6.34
C ILE A 185 5.72 4.19 5.14
N LYS A 186 6.95 4.74 5.12
CA LYS A 186 7.94 4.41 4.10
C LYS A 186 8.34 2.94 4.15
N GLN A 187 8.55 2.39 5.34
CA GLN A 187 8.99 1.00 5.51
C GLN A 187 7.83 0.01 5.44
N LYS A 188 6.70 0.30 6.07
CA LYS A 188 5.54 -0.61 6.12
C LYS A 188 4.76 -0.65 4.81
N THR A 189 4.55 0.48 4.16
CA THR A 189 3.66 0.60 3.00
C THR A 189 4.39 0.99 1.71
N ALA A 190 5.17 2.09 1.73
CA ALA A 190 5.75 2.62 0.50
C ALA A 190 6.86 1.73 -0.07
N ALA A 191 7.62 1.02 0.76
CA ALA A 191 8.67 0.10 0.32
C ALA A 191 8.16 -0.94 -0.68
N LEU A 192 6.92 -1.38 -0.55
CA LEU A 192 6.33 -2.35 -1.46
C LEU A 192 6.08 -1.76 -2.86
N PHE A 193 5.60 -0.52 -2.96
CA PHE A 193 5.43 0.17 -4.24
C PHE A 193 6.78 0.58 -4.84
N GLU A 194 7.72 0.99 -4.01
CA GLU A 194 9.11 1.26 -4.38
C GLU A 194 9.73 0.02 -5.04
N ALA A 195 9.64 -1.15 -4.40
CA ALA A 195 10.14 -2.40 -4.94
C ALA A 195 9.44 -2.80 -6.25
N CYS A 196 8.13 -2.56 -6.39
CA CYS A 196 7.41 -2.77 -7.65
C CYS A 196 8.03 -1.98 -8.80
N ALA A 197 8.27 -0.68 -8.58
CA ALA A 197 8.82 0.18 -9.61
C ALA A 197 10.28 -0.15 -9.94
N VAL A 198 11.11 -0.42 -8.93
CA VAL A 198 12.53 -0.83 -9.10
C VAL A 198 12.63 -2.14 -9.87
N ILE A 199 11.88 -3.16 -9.45
CA ILE A 199 11.89 -4.49 -10.09
C ILE A 199 11.37 -4.38 -11.52
N GLY A 200 10.30 -3.62 -11.76
CA GLY A 200 9.78 -3.36 -13.09
C GLY A 200 10.81 -2.69 -14.00
N ALA A 201 11.49 -1.65 -13.52
CA ALA A 201 12.53 -0.95 -14.27
C ALA A 201 13.74 -1.86 -14.60
N LYS A 202 14.21 -2.64 -13.61
CA LYS A 202 15.31 -3.61 -13.84
C LYS A 202 14.92 -4.71 -14.83
N ALA A 203 13.71 -5.24 -14.71
CA ALA A 203 13.21 -6.28 -15.62
C ALA A 203 12.97 -5.77 -17.04
N GLY A 204 12.74 -4.46 -17.22
CA GLY A 204 12.66 -3.78 -18.50
C GLY A 204 14.02 -3.28 -19.04
N ASN A 205 15.14 -3.60 -18.36
CA ASN A 205 16.50 -3.18 -18.72
C ASN A 205 16.71 -1.65 -18.71
N ALA A 206 16.10 -0.95 -17.75
CA ALA A 206 16.31 0.47 -17.54
C ALA A 206 17.76 0.79 -17.11
N THR A 207 18.22 2.00 -17.40
CA THR A 207 19.49 2.50 -16.87
C THR A 207 19.44 2.65 -15.36
N SER A 208 20.60 2.67 -14.69
CA SER A 208 20.66 2.85 -13.23
C SER A 208 19.99 4.14 -12.76
N GLU A 209 20.11 5.22 -13.54
CA GLU A 209 19.45 6.51 -13.30
C GLU A 209 17.92 6.36 -13.37
N ALA A 210 17.42 5.68 -14.41
CA ALA A 210 15.99 5.44 -14.57
C ALA A 210 15.43 4.50 -13.48
N VAL A 211 16.21 3.52 -13.02
CA VAL A 211 15.84 2.66 -11.88
C VAL A 211 15.70 3.50 -10.62
N GLU A 212 16.62 4.44 -10.35
CA GLU A 212 16.54 5.32 -9.18
C GLU A 212 15.34 6.28 -9.28
N ALA A 213 15.06 6.82 -10.45
CA ALA A 213 13.88 7.63 -10.69
C ALA A 213 12.57 6.83 -10.51
N ALA A 214 12.54 5.58 -10.97
CA ALA A 214 11.42 4.66 -10.74
C ALA A 214 11.25 4.32 -9.24
N ARG A 215 12.35 4.19 -8.50
CA ARG A 215 12.34 3.99 -7.05
C ARG A 215 11.58 5.11 -6.35
N LEU A 216 11.94 6.37 -6.64
CA LEU A 216 11.27 7.55 -6.06
C LEU A 216 9.79 7.64 -6.49
N PHE A 217 9.49 7.30 -7.75
CA PHE A 217 8.12 7.22 -8.23
C PHE A 217 7.28 6.22 -7.43
N GLY A 218 7.78 5.00 -7.23
CA GLY A 218 7.11 3.97 -6.43
C GLY A 218 6.95 4.39 -4.97
N GLN A 219 7.97 4.99 -4.37
CA GLN A 219 7.92 5.49 -2.99
C GLN A 219 6.82 6.55 -2.83
N ASN A 220 6.74 7.53 -3.75
CA ASN A 220 5.70 8.55 -3.71
C ASN A 220 4.30 7.96 -3.84
N ILE A 221 4.09 6.99 -4.73
CA ILE A 221 2.80 6.26 -4.82
C ILE A 221 2.42 5.62 -3.48
N GLY A 222 3.35 4.95 -2.83
CA GLY A 222 3.10 4.27 -1.57
C GLY A 222 2.79 5.23 -0.42
N ILE A 223 3.46 6.40 -0.39
CA ILE A 223 3.16 7.46 0.59
C ILE A 223 1.76 8.04 0.32
N ILE A 224 1.42 8.36 -0.93
CA ILE A 224 0.07 8.81 -1.31
C ILE A 224 -0.98 7.78 -0.89
N PHE A 225 -0.71 6.50 -1.14
CA PHE A 225 -1.59 5.40 -0.78
C PHE A 225 -1.88 5.39 0.73
N GLN A 226 -0.87 5.52 1.56
CA GLN A 226 -1.04 5.52 3.02
C GLN A 226 -1.74 6.78 3.52
N ILE A 227 -1.30 7.98 3.09
CA ILE A 227 -1.96 9.23 3.50
C ILE A 227 -3.46 9.20 3.13
N ARG A 228 -3.81 8.62 2.00
CA ARG A 228 -5.21 8.48 1.60
C ARG A 228 -5.98 7.53 2.53
N ASP A 229 -5.39 6.41 2.94
CA ASP A 229 -6.00 5.50 3.92
C ASP A 229 -6.22 6.21 5.26
N ASP A 230 -5.22 6.94 5.73
CA ASP A 230 -5.29 7.69 6.98
C ASP A 230 -6.40 8.77 6.95
N ILE A 231 -6.58 9.44 5.80
CA ILE A 231 -7.69 10.40 5.63
C ILE A 231 -9.05 9.69 5.68
N PHE A 232 -9.17 8.49 5.12
CA PHE A 232 -10.43 7.74 5.16
C PHE A 232 -10.90 7.43 6.59
N ASP A 233 -9.97 7.19 7.50
CA ASP A 233 -10.29 6.88 8.89
C ASP A 233 -11.04 8.01 9.63
N TYR A 234 -11.05 9.22 9.08
CA TYR A 234 -11.78 10.36 9.60
C TYR A 234 -13.23 10.49 9.10
N TYR A 235 -13.66 9.68 8.15
CA TYR A 235 -14.99 9.77 7.56
C TYR A 235 -15.82 8.51 7.79
N ASP A 236 -17.08 8.69 8.19
CA ASP A 236 -18.02 7.58 8.27
C ASP A 236 -18.26 7.00 6.88
N SER A 237 -17.88 5.78 6.70
CA SER A 237 -18.16 5.04 5.49
C SER A 237 -19.18 3.96 5.80
N LYS A 238 -20.44 4.26 5.54
CA LYS A 238 -21.53 3.27 5.56
C LYS A 238 -21.28 2.12 4.58
N GLU A 239 -20.42 2.34 3.57
CA GLU A 239 -20.03 1.33 2.58
C GLU A 239 -18.89 0.42 3.06
N ILE A 240 -18.04 0.87 4.03
CA ILE A 240 -16.87 0.11 4.53
C ILE A 240 -17.17 -0.58 5.86
N GLY A 241 -18.19 -0.13 6.59
CA GLY A 241 -18.63 -0.76 7.86
C GLY A 241 -17.65 -0.61 9.03
N LYS A 242 -16.65 0.29 8.91
CA LYS A 242 -15.69 0.59 9.98
C LYS A 242 -16.07 1.88 10.70
N PRO A 243 -15.96 1.92 12.05
CA PRO A 243 -16.11 3.17 12.80
C PRO A 243 -14.97 4.14 12.46
N THR A 244 -15.23 5.45 12.54
CA THR A 244 -14.23 6.51 12.43
C THR A 244 -13.21 6.42 13.58
N GLY A 245 -11.93 6.72 13.30
CA GLY A 245 -10.88 6.71 14.33
C GLY A 245 -10.38 5.33 14.70
N ASN A 246 -10.50 4.35 13.79
CA ASN A 246 -9.99 3.00 14.02
C ASN A 246 -8.48 2.98 14.27
N ASP A 247 -7.70 3.80 13.54
CA ASP A 247 -6.25 3.93 13.78
C ASP A 247 -5.96 4.39 15.21
N MET A 248 -6.74 5.35 15.74
CA MET A 248 -6.60 5.81 17.11
C MET A 248 -6.99 4.72 18.12
N ALA A 249 -8.04 3.93 17.82
CA ALA A 249 -8.42 2.79 18.68
C ALA A 249 -7.31 1.72 18.73
N GLU A 250 -6.49 1.60 17.67
CA GLU A 250 -5.33 0.72 17.59
C GLU A 250 -4.02 1.37 18.14
N GLY A 251 -4.11 2.55 18.78
CA GLY A 251 -2.95 3.25 19.35
C GLY A 251 -2.10 4.03 18.35
N LYS A 252 -2.60 4.23 17.13
CA LYS A 252 -1.89 4.89 16.02
C LYS A 252 -2.31 6.35 15.90
N LEU A 253 -1.31 7.25 15.82
CA LEU A 253 -1.53 8.65 15.46
C LEU A 253 -1.00 8.88 14.04
N THR A 254 -1.90 9.30 13.15
CA THR A 254 -1.59 9.49 11.73
C THR A 254 -1.40 10.96 11.36
N LEU A 255 -0.96 11.25 10.14
CA LEU A 255 -0.56 12.58 9.70
C LEU A 255 -1.58 13.69 10.03
N PRO A 256 -2.91 13.51 9.81
CA PRO A 256 -3.88 14.55 10.11
C PRO A 256 -3.85 15.00 11.57
N VAL A 257 -3.92 14.05 12.52
CA VAL A 257 -3.97 14.40 13.95
C VAL A 257 -2.62 14.92 14.45
N ILE A 258 -1.49 14.38 13.96
CA ILE A 258 -0.14 14.87 14.31
C ILE A 258 -0.04 16.35 13.96
N HIS A 259 -0.45 16.74 12.74
CA HIS A 259 -0.41 18.13 12.31
C HIS A 259 -1.34 19.03 13.15
N ALA A 260 -2.57 18.61 13.40
CA ALA A 260 -3.54 19.38 14.19
C ALA A 260 -3.03 19.65 15.63
N LEU A 261 -2.45 18.62 16.26
CA LEU A 261 -1.86 18.74 17.60
C LEU A 261 -0.69 19.72 17.63
N GLN A 262 0.25 19.60 16.69
CA GLN A 262 1.43 20.45 16.61
C GLN A 262 1.09 21.91 16.27
N SER A 263 0.09 22.12 15.38
CA SER A 263 -0.29 23.45 14.93
C SER A 263 -1.11 24.22 15.96
N ALA A 264 -2.00 23.54 16.68
CA ALA A 264 -2.91 24.21 17.64
C ALA A 264 -2.29 24.37 19.02
N GLY A 265 -1.27 23.57 19.40
CA GLY A 265 -0.64 23.62 20.73
C GLY A 265 -1.63 23.36 21.87
N ASN A 266 -2.69 22.57 21.64
CA ASN A 266 -3.75 22.32 22.59
C ASN A 266 -3.36 21.20 23.57
N GLN A 267 -3.00 21.58 24.80
CA GLN A 267 -2.53 20.64 25.82
C GLN A 267 -3.56 19.55 26.18
N PRO A 268 -4.84 19.82 26.41
CA PRO A 268 -5.85 18.76 26.62
C PRO A 268 -5.94 17.74 25.49
N MET A 269 -5.83 18.17 24.22
CA MET A 269 -5.84 17.26 23.08
C MET A 269 -4.54 16.44 22.97
N MET A 270 -3.41 17.04 23.38
CA MET A 270 -2.14 16.30 23.49
C MET A 270 -2.22 15.19 24.54
N GLU A 271 -2.87 15.43 25.68
CA GLU A 271 -3.11 14.42 26.71
C GLU A 271 -4.01 13.30 26.21
N LEU A 272 -5.06 13.59 25.42
CA LEU A 272 -5.88 12.58 24.77
C LEU A 272 -5.08 11.76 23.75
N ALA A 273 -4.21 12.40 22.98
CA ALA A 273 -3.33 11.70 22.04
C ALA A 273 -2.34 10.76 22.76
N MET A 274 -1.88 11.11 23.96
CA MET A 274 -1.08 10.20 24.78
C MET A 274 -1.89 9.00 25.26
N LYS A 275 -3.16 9.17 25.65
CA LYS A 275 -4.04 8.05 25.97
C LYS A 275 -4.26 7.10 24.79
N VAL A 276 -4.29 7.63 23.54
CA VAL A 276 -4.32 6.80 22.33
C VAL A 276 -3.11 5.87 22.32
N LYS A 277 -1.90 6.40 22.50
CA LYS A 277 -0.65 5.61 22.53
C LYS A 277 -0.58 4.60 23.68
N GLU A 278 -1.20 4.92 24.80
CA GLU A 278 -1.28 4.06 25.98
C GLU A 278 -2.38 2.99 25.86
N GLY A 279 -3.22 3.06 24.82
CA GLY A 279 -4.35 2.14 24.62
C GLY A 279 -5.45 2.32 25.68
N THR A 280 -5.54 3.48 26.34
CA THR A 280 -6.49 3.80 27.41
C THR A 280 -7.58 4.77 26.97
N VAL A 281 -7.56 5.20 25.71
CA VAL A 281 -8.52 6.15 25.12
C VAL A 281 -9.90 5.53 24.97
N SER A 282 -10.95 6.26 25.33
CA SER A 282 -12.34 5.85 25.11
C SER A 282 -12.86 6.26 23.72
N ALA A 283 -13.97 5.65 23.28
CA ALA A 283 -14.60 5.99 22.01
C ALA A 283 -15.03 7.47 21.93
N ASP A 284 -15.52 8.06 23.02
CA ASP A 284 -15.90 9.47 23.08
C ASP A 284 -14.67 10.38 22.96
N GLU A 285 -13.55 10.02 23.58
CA GLU A 285 -12.28 10.76 23.47
C GLU A 285 -11.71 10.67 22.06
N ILE A 286 -11.81 9.53 21.37
CA ILE A 286 -11.47 9.38 19.95
C ILE A 286 -12.35 10.32 19.10
N ALA A 287 -13.66 10.34 19.33
CA ALA A 287 -14.56 11.25 18.60
C ALA A 287 -14.17 12.73 18.80
N HIS A 288 -13.74 13.12 19.99
CA HIS A 288 -13.22 14.46 20.25
C HIS A 288 -11.93 14.76 19.48
N LEU A 289 -10.98 13.83 19.44
CA LEU A 289 -9.74 13.98 18.64
C LEU A 289 -10.03 14.06 17.14
N VAL A 290 -10.97 13.26 16.64
CA VAL A 290 -11.42 13.30 15.24
C VAL A 290 -12.03 14.67 14.90
N ALA A 291 -12.93 15.20 15.73
CA ALA A 291 -13.53 16.53 15.54
C ALA A 291 -12.46 17.62 15.59
N PHE A 292 -11.60 17.62 16.62
CA PHE A 292 -10.49 18.54 16.76
C PHE A 292 -9.57 18.54 15.53
N THR A 293 -9.23 17.36 15.00
CA THR A 293 -8.37 17.24 13.82
C THR A 293 -8.99 17.90 12.58
N LYS A 294 -10.30 17.70 12.36
CA LYS A 294 -11.05 18.32 11.26
C LYS A 294 -11.11 19.84 11.40
N GLU A 295 -11.36 20.35 12.61
CA GLU A 295 -11.47 21.78 12.89
C GLU A 295 -10.14 22.54 12.80
N ASN A 296 -9.03 21.85 13.06
CA ASN A 296 -7.68 22.46 13.08
C ASN A 296 -6.85 22.15 11.81
N GLY A 297 -7.50 21.84 10.69
CA GLY A 297 -6.87 21.78 9.38
C GLY A 297 -6.00 20.53 9.14
N GLY A 298 -6.16 19.48 9.97
CA GLY A 298 -5.36 18.26 9.84
C GLY A 298 -5.62 17.52 8.53
N ILE A 299 -6.88 17.47 8.08
CA ILE A 299 -7.25 16.83 6.81
C ILE A 299 -6.71 17.62 5.62
N GLU A 300 -6.88 18.94 5.61
CA GLU A 300 -6.42 19.83 4.55
C GLU A 300 -4.88 19.77 4.42
N TYR A 301 -4.17 19.64 5.53
CA TYR A 301 -2.72 19.43 5.50
C TYR A 301 -2.34 18.10 4.86
N ALA A 302 -2.97 17.00 5.26
CA ALA A 302 -2.71 15.69 4.70
C ALA A 302 -3.03 15.64 3.19
N GLU A 303 -4.15 16.24 2.76
CA GLU A 303 -4.49 16.38 1.35
C GLU A 303 -3.44 17.19 0.56
N LYS A 304 -2.95 18.30 1.13
CA LYS A 304 -1.88 19.08 0.54
C LYS A 304 -0.60 18.25 0.38
N LYS A 305 -0.18 17.51 1.42
CA LYS A 305 0.98 16.63 1.34
C LYS A 305 0.82 15.53 0.29
N MET A 306 -0.34 14.93 0.21
CA MET A 306 -0.65 13.94 -0.82
C MET A 306 -0.48 14.52 -2.24
N LEU A 307 -0.91 15.77 -2.48
CA LEU A 307 -0.73 16.45 -3.77
C LEU A 307 0.75 16.78 -4.05
N GLU A 308 1.54 17.17 -3.05
CA GLU A 308 2.98 17.39 -3.18
C GLU A 308 3.69 16.10 -3.66
N PHE A 309 3.37 14.95 -3.08
CA PHE A 309 3.91 13.65 -3.51
C PHE A 309 3.41 13.23 -4.89
N HIS A 310 2.17 13.55 -5.24
CA HIS A 310 1.62 13.31 -6.57
C HIS A 310 2.38 14.10 -7.65
N ASP A 311 2.61 15.39 -7.44
CA ASP A 311 3.35 16.23 -8.38
C ASP A 311 4.81 15.76 -8.53
N ALA A 312 5.43 15.32 -7.42
CA ALA A 312 6.76 14.70 -7.46
C ALA A 312 6.75 13.39 -8.28
N ALA A 313 5.72 12.56 -8.14
CA ALA A 313 5.58 11.34 -8.94
C ALA A 313 5.37 11.63 -10.43
N LEU A 314 4.61 12.66 -10.79
CA LEU A 314 4.40 13.06 -12.18
C LEU A 314 5.70 13.46 -12.90
N SER A 315 6.73 13.89 -12.20
CA SER A 315 8.02 14.23 -12.78
C SER A 315 8.68 13.01 -13.46
N PHE A 316 8.60 11.83 -12.83
CA PHE A 316 9.04 10.58 -13.46
C PHE A 316 8.28 10.30 -14.77
N VAL A 317 6.96 10.45 -14.76
CA VAL A 317 6.13 10.19 -15.93
C VAL A 317 6.49 11.14 -17.08
N ARG A 318 6.74 12.41 -16.79
CA ARG A 318 7.13 13.41 -17.79
C ARG A 318 8.51 13.14 -18.39
N GLN A 319 9.46 12.69 -17.58
CA GLN A 319 10.86 12.56 -17.99
C GLN A 319 11.17 11.19 -18.60
N TYR A 320 10.62 10.11 -18.06
CA TYR A 320 11.04 8.74 -18.39
C TYR A 320 9.99 7.94 -19.18
N VAL A 321 8.75 8.44 -19.35
CA VAL A 321 7.70 7.69 -20.06
C VAL A 321 7.47 8.28 -21.45
N LYS A 322 7.90 7.55 -22.47
CA LYS A 322 7.83 7.99 -23.88
C LYS A 322 6.53 7.53 -24.56
N CYS A 323 6.04 6.34 -24.25
CA CYS A 323 4.84 5.78 -24.87
C CYS A 323 3.57 6.40 -24.25
N ASP A 324 2.71 6.99 -25.10
CA ASP A 324 1.49 7.68 -24.62
C ASP A 324 0.51 6.74 -23.90
N ALA A 325 0.36 5.50 -24.35
CA ALA A 325 -0.51 4.53 -23.69
C ALA A 325 -0.02 4.22 -22.26
N ILE A 326 1.30 4.02 -22.08
CA ILE A 326 1.89 3.80 -20.76
C ILE A 326 1.79 5.06 -19.91
N ARG A 327 2.02 6.24 -20.50
CA ARG A 327 1.89 7.53 -19.81
C ARG A 327 0.48 7.72 -19.24
N GLN A 328 -0.55 7.50 -20.07
CA GLN A 328 -1.94 7.59 -19.63
C GLN A 328 -2.26 6.59 -18.51
N SER A 329 -1.75 5.36 -18.62
CA SER A 329 -1.97 4.33 -17.59
C SER A 329 -1.28 4.65 -16.27
N LEU A 330 -0.06 5.21 -16.29
CA LEU A 330 0.65 5.59 -15.06
C LEU A 330 0.02 6.83 -14.40
N ILE A 331 -0.47 7.80 -15.19
CA ILE A 331 -1.26 8.93 -14.67
C ILE A 331 -2.57 8.41 -14.06
N ALA A 332 -3.30 7.55 -14.78
CA ALA A 332 -4.53 6.94 -14.27
C ALA A 332 -4.28 6.12 -12.99
N TYR A 333 -3.10 5.51 -12.86
CA TYR A 333 -2.69 4.79 -11.65
C TYR A 333 -2.52 5.74 -10.45
N LEU A 334 -1.85 6.87 -10.63
CA LEU A 334 -1.69 7.91 -9.61
C LEU A 334 -3.05 8.47 -9.19
N ASP A 335 -3.89 8.85 -10.17
CA ASP A 335 -5.22 9.38 -9.93
C ASP A 335 -6.11 8.37 -9.19
N PHE A 336 -6.04 7.08 -9.58
CA PHE A 336 -6.77 6.02 -8.91
C PHE A 336 -6.38 5.88 -7.43
N VAL A 337 -5.10 5.98 -7.10
CA VAL A 337 -4.63 5.88 -5.70
C VAL A 337 -5.19 7.03 -4.85
N ILE A 338 -5.28 8.24 -5.41
CA ILE A 338 -5.85 9.41 -4.73
C ILE A 338 -7.38 9.30 -4.60
N GLN A 339 -8.05 8.86 -5.67
CA GLN A 339 -9.52 8.95 -5.78
C GLN A 339 -10.25 7.68 -5.33
N ARG A 340 -9.54 6.60 -4.99
CA ARG A 340 -10.16 5.38 -4.50
C ARG A 340 -11.05 5.67 -3.28
N LYS A 341 -12.16 4.94 -3.19
CA LYS A 341 -13.12 5.05 -2.09
C LYS A 341 -12.91 3.96 -1.03
N SER A 342 -12.07 2.98 -1.33
CA SER A 342 -11.71 1.86 -0.45
C SER A 342 -10.49 1.10 -1.03
#